data_76b0ceddd355305bfc2f42cc1cdd6043
#
_entry.id   76b0ceddd355305bfc2f42cc1cdd6043
#
_cell.length_a   1.000
_cell.length_b   1.000
_cell.length_c   1.000
_cell.angle_alpha   90.00
_cell.angle_beta   90.00
_cell.angle_gamma   90.00
#
_symmetry.space_group_name_H-M   'P 1'
#
loop_
_entity.id
_entity.type
_entity.pdbx_description
1 polymer ?
#
loop_
_entity_poly.entity_id
_entity_poly.type
_entity_poly.pdbx_seq_one_letter_code
_entity_poly.pdbx_strand_id
1 'polypeptide(L)'
;VEVGPGYSEPCNLWTVVALAPGNRKSAVQSAATAPLVEWERAKIVELEPEIKRLTSEYETLKARAKEKRAKSVKENDERKARELAIEAADIEADLPDVPVLPQIWTSDATPERLGSLMADHGGVMAWLSSEGGIFDLLQGRYSNGIPNLDLILKSHSADSERVDRAGRPPVILRYP
;
A
#
# COMPACT_ATOMS: atom_id res chain seq x y z
N VAL A 1 -8.70 15.60 -14.57
CA VAL A 1 -9.50 16.25 -15.63
C VAL A 1 -8.83 17.57 -15.97
N GLU A 2 -8.58 17.82 -17.25
CA GLU A 2 -8.11 19.13 -17.70
C GLU A 2 -9.32 20.10 -17.73
N VAL A 3 -9.23 21.16 -16.94
CA VAL A 3 -10.32 22.17 -16.82
C VAL A 3 -10.05 23.38 -17.72
N GLY A 4 -8.81 23.59 -18.12
CA GLY A 4 -8.38 24.66 -19.02
C GLY A 4 -6.90 24.56 -19.34
N PRO A 5 -6.35 25.43 -20.22
CA PRO A 5 -4.94 25.37 -20.61
C PRO A 5 -4.00 25.44 -19.39
N GLY A 6 -3.31 24.34 -19.11
CA GLY A 6 -2.36 24.24 -18.00
C GLY A 6 -2.99 24.10 -16.60
N TYR A 7 -4.30 23.86 -16.50
CA TYR A 7 -4.98 23.60 -15.23
C TYR A 7 -5.71 22.27 -15.27
N SER A 8 -5.37 21.36 -14.35
CA SER A 8 -6.00 20.06 -14.20
C SER A 8 -6.47 19.86 -12.76
N GLU A 9 -7.63 19.26 -12.61
CA GLU A 9 -8.21 18.87 -11.32
C GLU A 9 -8.21 17.36 -11.16
N PRO A 10 -7.94 16.83 -9.95
CA PRO A 10 -8.11 15.41 -9.67
C PRO A 10 -9.59 15.00 -9.77
N CYS A 11 -9.85 13.76 -10.21
CA CYS A 11 -11.19 13.18 -10.23
C CYS A 11 -11.51 12.46 -8.91
N ASN A 12 -11.17 13.05 -7.78
CA ASN A 12 -11.47 12.44 -6.48
C ASN A 12 -12.94 12.58 -6.16
N LEU A 13 -13.62 11.45 -5.94
CA LEU A 13 -15.05 11.42 -5.66
C LEU A 13 -15.31 11.20 -4.18
N TRP A 14 -15.98 12.16 -3.55
CA TRP A 14 -16.36 12.11 -2.15
C TRP A 14 -17.87 12.14 -2.04
N THR A 15 -18.46 11.03 -1.59
CA THR A 15 -19.90 10.91 -1.46
C THR A 15 -20.31 10.45 -0.06
N VAL A 16 -21.32 11.12 0.49
CA VAL A 16 -21.96 10.72 1.75
C VAL A 16 -23.45 10.62 1.51
N VAL A 17 -24.02 9.46 1.84
CA VAL A 17 -25.46 9.20 1.70
C VAL A 17 -26.06 8.95 3.07
N ALA A 18 -26.91 9.85 3.56
CA ALA A 18 -27.64 9.72 4.80
C ALA A 18 -29.08 9.29 4.51
N LEU A 19 -29.47 8.11 4.98
CA LEU A 19 -30.81 7.57 4.85
C LEU A 19 -31.25 6.96 6.19
N ALA A 20 -32.54 6.99 6.47
CA ALA A 20 -33.12 6.35 7.64
C ALA A 20 -32.84 4.82 7.64
N PRO A 21 -32.84 4.16 8.81
CA PRO A 21 -32.77 2.71 8.89
C PRO A 21 -33.85 2.02 8.03
N GLY A 22 -33.55 0.85 7.49
CA GLY A 22 -34.50 0.09 6.65
C GLY A 22 -34.53 0.47 5.16
N ASN A 23 -33.85 1.52 4.71
CA ASN A 23 -33.84 1.98 3.31
C ASN A 23 -32.84 1.25 2.40
N ARG A 24 -32.45 0.03 2.75
CA ARG A 24 -31.57 -0.85 1.93
C ARG A 24 -30.24 -0.23 1.48
N LYS A 25 -29.67 0.70 2.29
CA LYS A 25 -28.38 1.36 1.97
C LYS A 25 -27.29 0.35 1.63
N SER A 26 -27.12 -0.66 2.48
CA SER A 26 -26.07 -1.68 2.31
C SER A 26 -26.23 -2.50 1.02
N ALA A 27 -27.49 -2.80 0.63
CA ALA A 27 -27.76 -3.52 -0.61
C ALA A 27 -27.38 -2.68 -1.85
N VAL A 28 -27.72 -1.40 -1.84
CA VAL A 28 -27.34 -0.48 -2.93
C VAL A 28 -25.84 -0.30 -2.99
N GLN A 29 -25.18 -0.09 -1.85
CA GLN A 29 -23.73 0.03 -1.79
C GLN A 29 -23.06 -1.25 -2.30
N SER A 30 -23.48 -2.44 -1.84
CA SER A 30 -22.92 -3.71 -2.29
C SER A 30 -23.06 -3.88 -3.81
N ALA A 31 -24.23 -3.53 -4.38
CA ALA A 31 -24.43 -3.59 -5.83
C ALA A 31 -23.52 -2.60 -6.58
N ALA A 32 -23.35 -1.39 -6.07
CA ALA A 32 -22.50 -0.37 -6.68
C ALA A 32 -21.01 -0.71 -6.61
N THR A 33 -20.57 -1.38 -5.55
CA THR A 33 -19.16 -1.73 -5.33
C THR A 33 -18.78 -3.11 -5.85
N ALA A 34 -19.76 -3.98 -6.15
CA ALA A 34 -19.53 -5.34 -6.65
C ALA A 34 -18.53 -5.41 -7.81
N PRO A 35 -18.58 -4.55 -8.85
CA PRO A 35 -17.62 -4.60 -9.95
C PRO A 35 -16.16 -4.40 -9.50
N LEU A 36 -15.91 -3.53 -8.52
CA LEU A 36 -14.57 -3.31 -7.98
C LEU A 36 -14.06 -4.53 -7.20
N VAL A 37 -14.93 -5.08 -6.35
CA VAL A 37 -14.63 -6.27 -5.54
C VAL A 37 -14.35 -7.49 -6.43
N GLU A 38 -15.16 -7.69 -7.46
CA GLU A 38 -15.00 -8.78 -8.42
C GLU A 38 -13.72 -8.64 -9.24
N TRP A 39 -13.41 -7.43 -9.70
CA TRP A 39 -12.17 -7.14 -10.41
C TRP A 39 -10.94 -7.42 -9.55
N GLU A 40 -10.90 -6.90 -8.31
CA GLU A 40 -9.80 -7.14 -7.38
C GLU A 40 -9.60 -8.64 -7.13
N ARG A 41 -10.70 -9.36 -6.84
CA ARG A 41 -10.66 -10.81 -6.64
C ARG A 41 -10.12 -11.56 -7.86
N ALA A 42 -10.57 -11.20 -9.06
CA ALA A 42 -10.08 -11.82 -10.30
C ALA A 42 -8.58 -11.58 -10.50
N LYS A 43 -8.11 -10.35 -10.23
CA LYS A 43 -6.69 -9.99 -10.33
C LYS A 43 -5.82 -10.69 -9.28
N ILE A 44 -6.32 -10.85 -8.07
CA ILE A 44 -5.63 -11.65 -7.04
C ILE A 44 -5.43 -13.09 -7.52
N VAL A 45 -6.48 -13.73 -8.02
CA VAL A 45 -6.40 -15.12 -8.52
C VAL A 45 -5.43 -15.24 -9.70
N GLU A 46 -5.42 -14.25 -10.60
CA GLU A 46 -4.51 -14.20 -11.75
C GLU A 46 -3.04 -14.07 -11.32
N LEU A 47 -2.74 -13.20 -10.36
CA LEU A 47 -1.37 -12.84 -9.99
C LEU A 47 -0.78 -13.70 -8.86
N GLU A 48 -1.62 -14.32 -8.05
CA GLU A 48 -1.18 -15.09 -6.87
C GLU A 48 -0.15 -16.19 -7.19
N PRO A 49 -0.26 -16.98 -8.27
CA PRO A 49 0.73 -18.00 -8.60
C PRO A 49 2.12 -17.41 -8.89
N GLU A 50 2.17 -16.32 -9.63
CA GLU A 50 3.42 -15.62 -9.96
C GLU A 50 4.06 -14.97 -8.73
N ILE A 51 3.25 -14.32 -7.90
CA ILE A 51 3.72 -13.72 -6.64
C ILE A 51 4.29 -14.81 -5.72
N LYS A 52 3.62 -15.97 -5.60
CA LYS A 52 4.13 -17.10 -4.81
C LYS A 52 5.46 -17.62 -5.35
N ARG A 53 5.60 -17.72 -6.66
CA ARG A 53 6.86 -18.13 -7.30
C ARG A 53 7.99 -17.14 -7.00
N LEU A 54 7.75 -15.84 -7.24
CA LEU A 54 8.73 -14.78 -6.99
C LEU A 54 9.10 -14.66 -5.51
N THR A 55 8.12 -14.81 -4.61
CA THR A 55 8.36 -14.83 -3.16
C THR A 55 9.29 -15.99 -2.76
N SER A 56 9.04 -17.18 -3.28
CA SER A 56 9.88 -18.36 -3.01
C SER A 56 11.31 -18.18 -3.53
N GLU A 57 11.45 -17.60 -4.72
CA GLU A 57 12.75 -17.28 -5.31
C GLU A 57 13.48 -16.22 -4.48
N TYR A 58 12.80 -15.13 -4.12
CA TYR A 58 13.31 -14.06 -3.27
C TYR A 58 13.84 -14.61 -1.92
N GLU A 59 13.04 -15.40 -1.21
CA GLU A 59 13.45 -15.97 0.08
C GLU A 59 14.65 -16.94 -0.06
N THR A 60 14.70 -17.69 -1.15
CA THR A 60 15.83 -18.59 -1.43
C THR A 60 17.13 -17.81 -1.68
N LEU A 61 17.08 -16.79 -2.54
CA LEU A 61 18.24 -15.93 -2.83
C LEU A 61 18.69 -15.16 -1.59
N LYS A 62 17.76 -14.59 -0.85
CA LYS A 62 18.02 -13.89 0.41
C LYS A 62 18.71 -14.80 1.46
N ALA A 63 18.26 -16.05 1.58
CA ALA A 63 18.89 -17.02 2.46
C ALA A 63 20.34 -17.34 2.02
N ARG A 64 20.57 -17.50 0.71
CA ARG A 64 21.92 -17.70 0.14
C ARG A 64 22.84 -16.51 0.39
N ALA A 65 22.37 -15.28 0.15
CA ALA A 65 23.13 -14.07 0.43
C ALA A 65 23.53 -13.98 1.91
N LYS A 66 22.57 -14.24 2.82
CA LYS A 66 22.80 -14.28 4.26
C LYS A 66 23.84 -15.33 4.66
N GLU A 67 23.81 -16.52 4.07
CA GLU A 67 24.77 -17.58 4.32
C GLU A 67 26.19 -17.17 3.87
N LYS A 68 26.33 -16.62 2.65
CA LYS A 68 27.59 -16.10 2.12
C LYS A 68 28.17 -15.01 3.01
N ARG A 69 27.34 -14.07 3.44
CA ARG A 69 27.72 -12.99 4.36
C ARG A 69 28.18 -13.52 5.71
N ALA A 70 27.51 -14.54 6.26
CA ALA A 70 27.91 -15.17 7.50
C ALA A 70 29.25 -15.96 7.38
N LYS A 71 29.51 -16.57 6.20
CA LYS A 71 30.79 -17.21 5.91
C LYS A 71 31.92 -16.19 5.76
N SER A 72 31.68 -15.07 5.09
CA SER A 72 32.63 -13.96 4.95
C SER A 72 33.13 -13.44 6.30
N VAL A 73 32.21 -13.25 7.26
CA VAL A 73 32.55 -12.76 8.61
C VAL A 73 33.44 -13.76 9.41
N LYS A 74 33.32 -15.05 9.12
CA LYS A 74 34.08 -16.12 9.82
C LYS A 74 35.38 -16.53 9.11
N GLU A 75 35.59 -16.04 7.89
CA GLU A 75 36.78 -16.36 7.10
C GLU A 75 37.98 -15.55 7.59
N ASN A 76 39.11 -16.23 7.81
CA ASN A 76 40.35 -15.60 8.28
C ASN A 76 41.21 -15.04 7.14
N ASP A 77 41.03 -15.52 5.92
CA ASP A 77 41.71 -15.02 4.73
C ASP A 77 40.96 -13.82 4.21
N GLU A 78 41.55 -12.63 4.29
CA GLU A 78 40.96 -11.37 3.87
C GLU A 78 40.48 -11.37 2.41
N ARG A 79 41.23 -12.03 1.52
CA ARG A 79 40.85 -12.10 0.11
C ARG A 79 39.58 -12.93 -0.08
N LYS A 80 39.53 -14.11 0.53
CA LYS A 80 38.37 -14.99 0.47
C LYS A 80 37.15 -14.36 1.17
N ALA A 81 37.38 -13.71 2.31
CA ALA A 81 36.32 -12.97 3.01
C ALA A 81 35.72 -11.91 2.12
N ARG A 82 36.54 -11.16 1.39
CA ARG A 82 36.09 -10.15 0.44
C ARG A 82 35.35 -10.75 -0.75
N GLU A 83 35.83 -11.83 -1.33
CA GLU A 83 35.16 -12.56 -2.41
C GLU A 83 33.75 -13.01 -1.98
N LEU A 84 33.61 -13.62 -0.80
CA LEU A 84 32.30 -14.02 -0.26
C LEU A 84 31.36 -12.85 0.00
N ALA A 85 31.89 -11.70 0.43
CA ALA A 85 31.08 -10.48 0.63
C ALA A 85 30.56 -9.91 -0.70
N ILE A 86 31.40 -9.95 -1.75
CA ILE A 86 31.01 -9.52 -3.11
C ILE A 86 29.93 -10.45 -3.64
N GLU A 87 30.13 -11.78 -3.58
CA GLU A 87 29.12 -12.75 -4.01
C GLU A 87 27.78 -12.56 -3.28
N ALA A 88 27.81 -12.20 -1.99
CA ALA A 88 26.58 -11.92 -1.24
C ALA A 88 25.89 -10.65 -1.76
N ALA A 89 26.64 -9.60 -2.08
CA ALA A 89 26.13 -8.35 -2.64
C ALA A 89 25.54 -8.55 -4.04
N ASP A 90 26.19 -9.35 -4.88
CA ASP A 90 25.69 -9.69 -6.22
C ASP A 90 24.35 -10.42 -6.14
N ILE A 91 24.24 -11.43 -5.24
CA ILE A 91 22.96 -12.13 -5.04
C ILE A 91 21.87 -11.16 -4.54
N GLU A 92 22.20 -10.20 -3.66
CA GLU A 92 21.22 -9.21 -3.18
C GLU A 92 20.80 -8.24 -4.27
N ALA A 93 21.70 -7.91 -5.21
CA ALA A 93 21.37 -7.07 -6.37
C ALA A 93 20.44 -7.80 -7.36
N ASP A 94 20.52 -9.12 -7.43
CA ASP A 94 19.71 -9.97 -8.30
C ASP A 94 18.38 -10.42 -7.67
N LEU A 95 18.04 -9.93 -6.47
CA LEU A 95 16.74 -10.26 -5.84
C LEU A 95 15.58 -9.82 -6.73
N PRO A 96 14.62 -10.71 -7.01
CA PRO A 96 13.46 -10.35 -7.81
C PRO A 96 12.58 -9.33 -7.07
N ASP A 97 12.00 -8.40 -7.83
CA ASP A 97 10.95 -7.53 -7.32
C ASP A 97 9.65 -8.35 -7.18
N VAL A 98 9.15 -8.48 -5.97
CA VAL A 98 7.93 -9.24 -5.67
C VAL A 98 6.75 -8.28 -5.64
N PRO A 99 5.84 -8.34 -6.63
CA PRO A 99 4.68 -7.47 -6.66
C PRO A 99 3.77 -7.67 -5.43
N VAL A 100 3.17 -6.59 -4.95
CA VAL A 100 2.14 -6.65 -3.92
C VAL A 100 0.83 -7.13 -4.55
N LEU A 101 0.06 -7.95 -3.83
CA LEU A 101 -1.29 -8.33 -4.27
C LEU A 101 -2.15 -7.08 -4.46
N PRO A 102 -2.88 -6.97 -5.57
CA PRO A 102 -3.69 -5.79 -5.84
C PRO A 102 -4.74 -5.57 -4.76
N GLN A 103 -4.82 -4.34 -4.29
CA GLN A 103 -5.85 -3.87 -3.37
C GLN A 103 -6.26 -2.46 -3.79
N ILE A 104 -7.47 -2.31 -4.30
CA ILE A 104 -7.99 -1.03 -4.81
C ILE A 104 -8.99 -0.37 -3.87
N TRP A 105 -9.42 -1.07 -2.82
CA TRP A 105 -10.38 -0.54 -1.86
C TRP A 105 -10.11 -1.01 -0.43
N THR A 106 -10.65 -0.25 0.53
CA THR A 106 -10.71 -0.61 1.94
C THR A 106 -12.05 -0.16 2.53
N SER A 107 -12.53 -0.82 3.56
CA SER A 107 -13.72 -0.39 4.32
C SER A 107 -13.37 0.24 5.66
N ASP A 108 -12.18 -0.08 6.18
CA ASP A 108 -11.67 0.43 7.46
C ASP A 108 -10.13 0.40 7.44
N ALA A 109 -9.50 1.49 7.85
CA ALA A 109 -8.06 1.59 8.00
C ALA A 109 -7.70 2.73 8.95
N THR A 110 -6.60 2.61 9.69
CA THR A 110 -6.00 3.79 10.34
C THR A 110 -5.35 4.70 9.29
N PRO A 111 -5.14 5.99 9.55
CA PRO A 111 -4.47 6.90 8.61
C PRO A 111 -3.10 6.38 8.16
N GLU A 112 -2.34 5.79 9.09
CA GLU A 112 -1.03 5.23 8.79
C GLU A 112 -1.12 4.02 7.86
N ARG A 113 -2.11 3.14 8.07
CA ARG A 113 -2.33 1.98 7.21
C ARG A 113 -2.84 2.40 5.84
N LEU A 114 -3.76 3.37 5.79
CA LEU A 114 -4.24 3.94 4.54
C LEU A 114 -3.09 4.50 3.70
N GLY A 115 -2.22 5.31 4.30
CA GLY A 115 -1.05 5.86 3.60
C GLY A 115 -0.12 4.79 3.05
N SER A 116 0.13 3.70 3.82
CA SER A 116 0.93 2.58 3.34
C SER A 116 0.25 1.82 2.19
N LEU A 117 -1.06 1.55 2.30
CA LEU A 117 -1.83 0.91 1.23
C LEU A 117 -1.80 1.74 -0.06
N MET A 118 -2.00 3.04 0.05
CA MET A 118 -1.92 3.93 -1.11
C MET A 118 -0.54 3.92 -1.75
N ALA A 119 0.54 3.95 -0.94
CA ALA A 119 1.90 3.90 -1.47
C ALA A 119 2.20 2.59 -2.21
N ASP A 120 1.73 1.46 -1.67
CA ASP A 120 1.90 0.13 -2.27
C ASP A 120 1.11 -0.03 -3.58
N HIS A 121 0.05 0.78 -3.79
CA HIS A 121 -0.91 0.64 -4.90
C HIS A 121 -1.03 1.89 -5.78
N GLY A 122 0.05 2.63 -5.95
CA GLY A 122 0.12 3.73 -6.92
C GLY A 122 -0.51 5.05 -6.45
N GLY A 123 -0.75 5.20 -5.15
CA GLY A 123 -1.23 6.45 -4.56
C GLY A 123 -2.75 6.58 -4.52
N VAL A 124 -3.52 5.63 -5.05
CA VAL A 124 -4.99 5.72 -5.17
C VAL A 124 -5.66 4.61 -4.39
N MET A 125 -6.76 4.93 -3.68
CA MET A 125 -7.52 3.96 -2.90
C MET A 125 -9.00 4.36 -2.81
N ALA A 126 -9.91 3.41 -2.97
CA ALA A 126 -11.31 3.63 -2.67
C ALA A 126 -11.61 3.29 -1.20
N TRP A 127 -12.21 4.22 -0.47
CA TRP A 127 -12.73 3.94 0.87
C TRP A 127 -14.24 3.73 0.81
N LEU A 128 -14.68 2.49 1.00
CA LEU A 128 -16.06 2.07 0.80
C LEU A 128 -16.67 1.60 2.14
N SER A 129 -17.26 2.51 2.92
CA SER A 129 -17.85 2.20 4.21
C SER A 129 -19.37 2.31 4.18
N SER A 130 -20.09 1.27 4.64
CA SER A 130 -21.55 1.26 4.79
C SER A 130 -22.04 1.86 6.09
N GLU A 131 -21.20 1.93 7.11
CA GLU A 131 -21.57 2.26 8.48
C GLU A 131 -20.92 3.54 9.00
N GLY A 132 -20.31 4.32 8.14
CA GLY A 132 -19.73 5.60 8.53
C GLY A 132 -18.48 5.52 9.41
N GLY A 133 -17.72 4.41 9.39
CA GLY A 133 -16.49 4.24 10.17
C GLY A 133 -15.43 5.31 9.89
N ILE A 134 -15.47 5.95 8.72
CA ILE A 134 -14.65 7.12 8.42
C ILE A 134 -14.92 8.29 9.39
N PHE A 135 -16.15 8.47 9.86
CA PHE A 135 -16.47 9.55 10.80
C PHE A 135 -15.84 9.31 12.17
N ASP A 136 -15.73 8.06 12.61
CA ASP A 136 -15.00 7.70 13.84
C ASP A 136 -13.52 8.07 13.73
N LEU A 137 -12.92 7.86 12.55
CA LEU A 137 -11.55 8.26 12.26
C LEU A 137 -11.42 9.79 12.26
N LEU A 138 -12.35 10.50 11.61
CA LEU A 138 -12.37 11.96 11.59
C LEU A 138 -12.56 12.56 13.00
N GLN A 139 -13.18 11.85 13.93
CA GLN A 139 -13.32 12.23 15.32
C GLN A 139 -12.10 11.87 16.20
N GLY A 140 -11.06 11.27 15.62
CA GLY A 140 -9.83 10.92 16.33
C GLY A 140 -9.93 9.65 17.19
N ARG A 141 -10.80 8.69 16.86
CA ARG A 141 -10.97 7.42 17.58
C ARG A 141 -9.65 6.68 17.81
N TYR A 142 -8.73 6.73 16.85
CA TYR A 142 -7.44 6.03 16.92
C TYR A 142 -6.28 6.91 17.45
N SER A 143 -6.55 8.16 17.84
CA SER A 143 -5.54 9.16 18.20
C SER A 143 -5.89 9.94 19.49
N ASN A 144 -6.50 9.28 20.47
CA ASN A 144 -6.88 9.89 21.76
C ASN A 144 -7.71 11.18 21.60
N GLY A 145 -8.62 11.21 20.61
CA GLY A 145 -9.49 12.36 20.37
C GLY A 145 -8.86 13.50 19.58
N ILE A 146 -7.62 13.36 19.09
CA ILE A 146 -6.97 14.34 18.22
C ILE A 146 -7.03 13.80 16.79
N PRO A 147 -7.87 14.37 15.89
CA PRO A 147 -7.97 13.91 14.52
C PRO A 147 -6.64 14.11 13.75
N ASN A 148 -6.19 13.08 13.07
CA ASN A 148 -5.12 13.21 12.07
C ASN A 148 -5.74 13.18 10.68
N LEU A 149 -6.05 14.37 10.15
CA LEU A 149 -6.78 14.53 8.89
C LEU A 149 -5.87 14.83 7.70
N ASP A 150 -4.57 15.01 7.92
CA ASP A 150 -3.65 15.50 6.89
C ASP A 150 -3.70 14.66 5.60
N LEU A 151 -3.60 13.34 5.72
CA LEU A 151 -3.69 12.46 4.56
C LEU A 151 -5.04 12.59 3.82
N ILE A 152 -6.14 12.66 4.57
CA ILE A 152 -7.49 12.74 4.00
C ILE A 152 -7.69 14.07 3.26
N LEU A 153 -7.27 15.18 3.87
CA LEU A 153 -7.37 16.50 3.26
C LEU A 153 -6.50 16.62 2.00
N LYS A 154 -5.27 16.11 2.07
CA LYS A 154 -4.36 16.07 0.92
C LYS A 154 -4.87 15.15 -0.19
N SER A 155 -5.44 14.00 0.16
CA SER A 155 -6.09 13.12 -0.82
C SER A 155 -7.30 13.76 -1.48
N HIS A 156 -8.02 14.65 -0.78
CA HIS A 156 -9.12 15.41 -1.40
C HIS A 156 -8.62 16.35 -2.49
N SER A 157 -7.52 17.04 -2.25
CA SER A 157 -6.92 18.02 -3.18
C SER A 157 -5.91 17.41 -4.14
N ALA A 158 -5.60 16.11 -4.00
CA ALA A 158 -4.47 15.42 -4.66
C ALA A 158 -3.11 16.10 -4.42
N ASP A 159 -2.91 16.65 -3.23
CA ASP A 159 -1.63 17.23 -2.82
C ASP A 159 -0.65 16.12 -2.46
N SER A 160 0.61 16.26 -2.89
CA SER A 160 1.65 15.30 -2.56
C SER A 160 1.86 15.21 -1.04
N GLU A 161 2.00 13.98 -0.54
CA GLU A 161 2.26 13.70 0.87
C GLU A 161 3.56 12.91 1.03
N ARG A 162 4.37 13.32 2.00
CA ARG A 162 5.54 12.56 2.45
C ARG A 162 5.49 12.37 3.95
N VAL A 163 5.43 11.14 4.39
CA VAL A 163 5.42 10.77 5.81
C VAL A 163 6.69 10.02 6.14
N ASP A 164 7.56 10.65 6.92
CA ASP A 164 8.78 10.05 7.47
C ASP A 164 8.54 9.71 8.95
N ARG A 165 8.64 8.44 9.30
CA ARG A 165 8.50 7.97 10.68
C ARG A 165 9.62 7.01 11.06
N ALA A 166 10.09 7.09 12.31
CA ALA A 166 11.12 6.18 12.80
C ALA A 166 10.69 4.71 12.69
N GLY A 167 11.61 3.86 12.25
CA GLY A 167 11.42 2.40 12.21
C GLY A 167 10.67 1.85 10.99
N ARG A 168 10.32 2.68 10.00
CA ARG A 168 9.73 2.22 8.73
C ARG A 168 10.20 3.07 7.54
N PRO A 169 10.16 2.53 6.31
CA PRO A 169 10.46 3.32 5.12
C PRO A 169 9.53 4.52 4.98
N PRO A 170 9.99 5.62 4.37
CA PRO A 170 9.15 6.78 4.09
C PRO A 170 8.01 6.41 3.14
N VAL A 171 6.83 6.92 3.42
CA VAL A 171 5.66 6.84 2.53
C VAL A 171 5.64 8.11 1.70
N ILE A 172 5.68 7.96 0.37
CA ILE A 172 5.62 9.09 -0.57
C ILE A 172 4.42 8.86 -1.48
N LEU A 173 3.44 9.74 -1.37
CA LEU A 173 2.27 9.76 -2.23
C LEU A 173 2.39 10.95 -3.19
N ARG A 174 2.26 10.66 -4.47
CA ARG A 174 2.19 11.66 -5.52
C ARG A 174 0.78 11.65 -6.07
N TYR A 175 0.04 12.73 -5.83
CA TYR A 175 -1.35 12.86 -6.26
C TYR A 175 -2.27 11.76 -5.69
N PRO A 176 -2.34 11.64 -4.34
CA PRO A 176 -3.18 10.66 -3.67
C PRO A 176 -4.67 10.94 -3.86
#